data_6d34a3ee5ff0f6d015ec665e7d9947f2
#
_entry.id   6d34a3ee5ff0f6d015ec665e7d9947f2
#
_cell.length_a   1.000
_cell.length_b   1.000
_cell.length_c   1.000
_cell.angle_alpha   90.00
_cell.angle_beta   90.00
_cell.angle_gamma   90.00
#
_symmetry.space_group_name_H-M   'P 1'
#
loop_
_entity.id
_entity.type
_entity.pdbx_description
1 polymer ?
#
loop_
_entity_poly.entity_id
_entity_poly.type
_entity_poly.pdbx_seq_one_letter_code
_entity_poly.pdbx_strand_id
1 'polypeptide(L)'
;MAPVKLAILSRAPRSYSTQRLRTAALERGHDVKVLNTLRFGIDLTGEEPDLLFRGKQLSTYDACLPRIGNSITYFGTAVVRQFEQMDVYTPNTSYGIANSRDKLRATQILSRHKIPMPATTFVQDRADVIPAIERVGGAPVVIKLLEGTQGIGVILAPTIKVAEAIIETLQSTRQNVLIQRFVKESKGRDIRALVVGDRVVAAMRRVAQGDEFRSNVHRGGSVEPVELDEEFERVAVRSAQIMGLRVAGVDMLEGNNGPQVMEVNSSPGLEGIEAATKLDVAGAIIDYIDNQVAFPDIDVRQRLTVSTGYGVAEIVVHGGSDMVGKKLGESGLDERDITVLTLHRGTQVIPNPRNKTVLEGEDRLLCFGKLEEMRSMIPDRKQRRVKRLLKKNLPPANA
;
A
#
# COMPACT_ATOMS: atom_id res chain seq x y z
N MET A 1 -4.93 -4.77 -30.14
CA MET A 1 -5.77 -3.88 -29.33
C MET A 1 -5.70 -2.47 -29.89
N ALA A 2 -6.69 -1.61 -29.63
CA ALA A 2 -6.62 -0.21 -30.05
C ALA A 2 -5.52 0.52 -29.25
N PRO A 3 -4.81 1.50 -29.85
CA PRO A 3 -3.79 2.26 -29.14
C PRO A 3 -4.36 3.00 -27.92
N VAL A 4 -3.78 2.80 -26.74
CA VAL A 4 -4.13 3.54 -25.52
C VAL A 4 -3.48 4.92 -25.58
N LYS A 5 -4.24 5.95 -25.25
CA LYS A 5 -3.74 7.32 -25.09
C LYS A 5 -3.34 7.57 -23.64
N LEU A 6 -2.03 7.51 -23.39
CA LEU A 6 -1.43 7.51 -22.04
C LEU A 6 -0.81 8.85 -21.69
N ALA A 7 -1.19 9.42 -20.53
CA ALA A 7 -0.49 10.53 -19.90
C ALA A 7 0.48 10.02 -18.83
N ILE A 8 1.78 10.31 -18.95
CA ILE A 8 2.76 10.08 -17.87
C ILE A 8 2.98 11.40 -17.14
N LEU A 9 2.57 11.48 -15.87
CA LEU A 9 2.77 12.67 -15.04
C LEU A 9 4.17 12.65 -14.42
N SER A 10 5.07 13.55 -14.83
CA SER A 10 6.42 13.60 -14.29
C SER A 10 7.01 15.01 -14.29
N ARG A 11 7.61 15.42 -13.16
CA ARG A 11 8.47 16.61 -13.07
C ARG A 11 9.82 16.44 -13.75
N ALA A 12 10.27 15.19 -13.90
CA ALA A 12 11.57 14.83 -14.43
C ALA A 12 11.43 14.05 -15.76
N PRO A 13 11.04 14.73 -16.85
CA PRO A 13 10.77 14.05 -18.12
C PRO A 13 12.00 13.36 -18.71
N ARG A 14 13.20 13.78 -18.31
CA ARG A 14 14.48 13.21 -18.77
C ARG A 14 15.03 12.11 -17.85
N SER A 15 14.38 11.80 -16.73
CA SER A 15 14.84 10.71 -15.85
C SER A 15 14.72 9.36 -16.56
N TYR A 16 15.64 8.44 -16.24
CA TYR A 16 15.64 7.08 -16.78
C TYR A 16 14.25 6.46 -16.77
N SER A 17 13.64 6.38 -15.59
CA SER A 17 12.34 5.72 -15.42
C SER A 17 11.23 6.35 -16.28
N THR A 18 11.21 7.69 -16.42
CA THR A 18 10.20 8.37 -17.25
C THR A 18 10.41 8.07 -18.73
N GLN A 19 11.66 8.13 -19.19
CA GLN A 19 12.00 7.81 -20.58
C GLN A 19 11.76 6.34 -20.90
N ARG A 20 12.12 5.44 -19.98
CA ARG A 20 11.93 4.00 -20.17
C ARG A 20 10.45 3.63 -20.31
N LEU A 21 9.58 4.20 -19.44
CA LEU A 21 8.13 4.03 -19.53
C LEU A 21 7.57 4.60 -20.84
N ARG A 22 8.04 5.78 -21.26
CA ARG A 22 7.64 6.37 -22.54
C ARG A 22 8.04 5.50 -23.71
N THR A 23 9.27 5.01 -23.73
CA THR A 23 9.79 4.13 -24.79
C THR A 23 8.98 2.82 -24.84
N ALA A 24 8.76 2.17 -23.68
CA ALA A 24 7.97 0.95 -23.61
C ALA A 24 6.54 1.11 -24.13
N ALA A 25 5.91 2.27 -23.89
CA ALA A 25 4.58 2.57 -24.41
C ALA A 25 4.58 2.76 -25.94
N LEU A 26 5.58 3.48 -26.47
CA LEU A 26 5.73 3.67 -27.93
C LEU A 26 6.01 2.37 -28.66
N GLU A 27 6.89 1.51 -28.11
CA GLU A 27 7.21 0.19 -28.66
C GLU A 27 5.99 -0.72 -28.76
N ARG A 28 4.99 -0.51 -27.88
CA ARG A 28 3.69 -1.22 -27.86
C ARG A 28 2.60 -0.54 -28.71
N GLY A 29 2.97 0.53 -29.44
CA GLY A 29 2.07 1.23 -30.36
C GLY A 29 1.08 2.20 -29.68
N HIS A 30 1.28 2.56 -28.41
CA HIS A 30 0.41 3.50 -27.70
C HIS A 30 0.77 4.98 -27.99
N ASP A 31 -0.25 5.87 -27.92
CA ASP A 31 -0.03 7.33 -27.95
C ASP A 31 0.32 7.82 -26.53
N VAL A 32 1.57 8.24 -26.33
CA VAL A 32 2.06 8.60 -24.99
C VAL A 32 2.59 10.02 -24.94
N LYS A 33 2.14 10.78 -23.93
CA LYS A 33 2.67 12.11 -23.62
C LYS A 33 3.18 12.19 -22.18
N VAL A 34 4.38 12.74 -22.03
CA VAL A 34 4.92 13.08 -20.71
C VAL A 34 4.51 14.51 -20.36
N LEU A 35 3.71 14.66 -19.32
CA LEU A 35 3.16 15.92 -18.88
C LEU A 35 3.78 16.35 -17.55
N ASN A 36 4.32 17.57 -17.50
CA ASN A 36 4.85 18.11 -16.25
C ASN A 36 3.71 18.41 -15.30
N THR A 37 3.65 17.72 -14.19
CA THR A 37 2.59 17.83 -13.17
C THR A 37 2.36 19.25 -12.68
N LEU A 38 3.40 20.09 -12.59
CA LEU A 38 3.29 21.49 -12.14
C LEU A 38 2.72 22.45 -13.21
N ARG A 39 2.38 21.97 -14.41
CA ARG A 39 1.80 22.78 -15.49
C ARG A 39 0.29 22.57 -15.64
N PHE A 40 -0.31 21.82 -14.73
CA PHE A 40 -1.76 21.65 -14.69
C PHE A 40 -2.44 22.78 -13.93
N GLY A 41 -3.65 23.10 -14.35
CA GLY A 41 -4.67 23.80 -13.59
C GLY A 41 -5.85 22.86 -13.39
N ILE A 42 -6.50 22.92 -12.24
CA ILE A 42 -7.72 22.17 -11.95
C ILE A 42 -8.87 23.15 -12.17
N ASP A 43 -9.76 22.85 -13.09
CA ASP A 43 -10.93 23.65 -13.39
C ASP A 43 -12.14 23.08 -12.64
N LEU A 44 -12.74 23.91 -11.81
CA LEU A 44 -13.90 23.60 -10.99
C LEU A 44 -15.06 24.57 -11.26
N THR A 45 -15.01 25.28 -12.39
CA THR A 45 -16.00 26.32 -12.73
C THR A 45 -17.21 25.78 -13.48
N GLY A 46 -17.07 24.62 -14.13
CA GLY A 46 -18.14 23.95 -14.87
C GLY A 46 -18.89 22.91 -14.04
N GLU A 47 -19.93 22.32 -14.62
CA GLU A 47 -20.69 21.21 -14.02
C GLU A 47 -19.90 19.89 -14.02
N GLU A 48 -18.96 19.75 -14.96
CA GLU A 48 -18.09 18.57 -15.06
C GLU A 48 -16.65 18.90 -14.65
N PRO A 49 -15.95 17.95 -14.00
CA PRO A 49 -14.55 18.13 -13.61
C PRO A 49 -13.64 18.21 -14.85
N ASP A 50 -12.72 19.18 -14.89
CA ASP A 50 -11.78 19.33 -16.01
C ASP A 50 -10.36 19.69 -15.54
N LEU A 51 -9.42 19.52 -16.45
CA LEU A 51 -8.01 19.84 -16.29
C LEU A 51 -7.54 20.76 -17.40
N LEU A 52 -6.84 21.81 -17.02
CA LEU A 52 -6.09 22.65 -17.93
C LEU A 52 -4.62 22.24 -17.94
N PHE A 53 -3.99 22.20 -19.09
CA PHE A 53 -2.54 22.03 -19.21
C PHE A 53 -1.94 23.24 -19.92
N ARG A 54 -1.09 23.98 -19.21
CA ARG A 54 -0.54 25.27 -19.72
C ARG A 54 -1.62 26.26 -20.14
N GLY A 55 -2.70 26.35 -19.36
CA GLY A 55 -3.81 27.27 -19.60
C GLY A 55 -4.76 26.86 -20.73
N LYS A 56 -4.59 25.68 -21.34
CA LYS A 56 -5.50 25.14 -22.37
C LYS A 56 -6.18 23.90 -21.85
N GLN A 57 -7.41 23.67 -22.29
CA GLN A 57 -8.14 22.45 -21.98
C GLN A 57 -7.32 21.21 -22.32
N LEU A 58 -7.31 20.25 -21.43
CA LEU A 58 -6.57 19.01 -21.61
C LEU A 58 -7.27 18.13 -22.65
N SER A 59 -6.50 17.54 -23.57
CA SER A 59 -7.05 16.50 -24.44
C SER A 59 -7.41 15.24 -23.65
N THR A 60 -8.39 14.48 -24.13
CA THR A 60 -8.80 13.21 -23.50
C THR A 60 -7.65 12.20 -23.44
N TYR A 61 -7.61 11.41 -22.37
CA TYR A 61 -6.69 10.29 -22.15
C TYR A 61 -7.49 9.07 -21.66
N ASP A 62 -7.02 7.88 -22.03
CA ASP A 62 -7.60 6.61 -21.53
C ASP A 62 -6.99 6.23 -20.19
N ALA A 63 -5.70 6.56 -20.01
CA ALA A 63 -4.97 6.28 -18.77
C ALA A 63 -4.02 7.41 -18.38
N CYS A 64 -3.77 7.50 -17.08
CA CYS A 64 -2.78 8.39 -16.48
C CYS A 64 -1.85 7.59 -15.57
N LEU A 65 -0.55 7.56 -15.87
CA LEU A 65 0.48 6.95 -15.04
C LEU A 65 1.18 8.01 -14.18
N PRO A 66 0.87 8.11 -12.88
CA PRO A 66 1.46 9.11 -12.01
C PRO A 66 2.88 8.74 -11.57
N ARG A 67 3.83 9.68 -11.77
CA ARG A 67 5.19 9.65 -11.24
C ARG A 67 5.38 10.82 -10.27
N ILE A 68 4.62 10.78 -9.17
CA ILE A 68 4.56 11.87 -8.20
C ILE A 68 5.71 11.72 -7.19
N GLY A 69 6.60 12.70 -7.17
CA GLY A 69 7.69 12.80 -6.21
C GLY A 69 7.25 13.42 -4.88
N ASN A 70 8.06 13.26 -3.82
CA ASN A 70 7.75 13.75 -2.48
C ASN A 70 7.47 15.25 -2.42
N SER A 71 8.29 16.05 -3.12
CA SER A 71 8.20 17.52 -3.10
C SER A 71 6.93 18.11 -3.71
N ILE A 72 6.12 17.30 -4.40
CA ILE A 72 4.87 17.75 -5.04
C ILE A 72 3.69 16.87 -4.68
N THR A 73 3.76 16.12 -3.59
CA THR A 73 2.73 15.14 -3.21
C THR A 73 1.35 15.78 -3.15
N TYR A 74 1.19 16.89 -2.48
CA TYR A 74 -0.10 17.56 -2.33
C TYR A 74 -0.74 17.91 -3.68
N PHE A 75 -0.04 18.69 -4.50
CA PHE A 75 -0.56 19.11 -5.80
C PHE A 75 -0.63 17.95 -6.79
N GLY A 76 0.36 17.06 -6.78
CA GLY A 76 0.40 15.90 -7.65
C GLY A 76 -0.79 14.95 -7.41
N THR A 77 -1.13 14.68 -6.16
CA THR A 77 -2.32 13.87 -5.82
C THR A 77 -3.63 14.57 -6.15
N ALA A 78 -3.68 15.92 -6.06
CA ALA A 78 -4.85 16.67 -6.51
C ALA A 78 -5.08 16.52 -8.03
N VAL A 79 -4.00 16.61 -8.84
CA VAL A 79 -4.09 16.38 -10.29
C VAL A 79 -4.49 14.93 -10.61
N VAL A 80 -3.93 13.93 -9.92
CA VAL A 80 -4.31 12.52 -10.11
C VAL A 80 -5.79 12.32 -9.77
N ARG A 81 -6.26 12.89 -8.66
CA ARG A 81 -7.68 12.83 -8.26
C ARG A 81 -8.59 13.44 -9.31
N GLN A 82 -8.17 14.52 -9.96
CA GLN A 82 -8.96 15.11 -11.04
C GLN A 82 -9.04 14.18 -12.26
N PHE A 83 -7.96 13.48 -12.63
CA PHE A 83 -8.03 12.42 -13.64
C PHE A 83 -9.01 11.32 -13.25
N GLU A 84 -9.01 10.89 -11.96
CA GLU A 84 -9.95 9.90 -11.44
C GLU A 84 -11.41 10.39 -11.55
N GLN A 85 -11.67 11.67 -11.27
CA GLN A 85 -13.01 12.29 -11.42
C GLN A 85 -13.46 12.41 -12.89
N MET A 86 -12.52 12.41 -13.82
CA MET A 86 -12.75 12.43 -15.27
C MET A 86 -12.81 11.00 -15.86
N ASP A 87 -12.98 9.97 -15.02
CA ASP A 87 -13.00 8.55 -15.40
C ASP A 87 -11.77 8.05 -16.17
N VAL A 88 -10.63 8.73 -16.04
CA VAL A 88 -9.36 8.30 -16.61
C VAL A 88 -8.71 7.26 -15.71
N TYR A 89 -8.40 6.10 -16.25
CA TYR A 89 -7.77 5.03 -15.47
C TYR A 89 -6.42 5.46 -14.89
N THR A 90 -6.21 5.22 -13.58
CA THR A 90 -4.94 5.45 -12.89
C THR A 90 -4.51 4.18 -12.14
N PRO A 91 -3.36 3.56 -12.47
CA PRO A 91 -2.92 2.34 -11.77
C PRO A 91 -2.63 2.58 -10.30
N ASN A 92 -2.20 3.79 -9.95
CA ASN A 92 -2.02 4.23 -8.58
C ASN A 92 -2.97 5.38 -8.29
N THR A 93 -3.93 5.15 -7.40
CA THR A 93 -4.91 6.16 -7.02
C THR A 93 -4.28 7.32 -6.25
N SER A 94 -4.90 8.49 -6.31
CA SER A 94 -4.50 9.65 -5.50
C SER A 94 -4.43 9.32 -4.01
N TYR A 95 -5.37 8.51 -3.54
CA TYR A 95 -5.43 8.00 -2.16
C TYR A 95 -4.25 7.07 -1.85
N GLY A 96 -3.96 6.10 -2.73
CA GLY A 96 -2.83 5.17 -2.56
C GLY A 96 -1.48 5.90 -2.54
N ILE A 97 -1.31 6.89 -3.42
CA ILE A 97 -0.10 7.72 -3.46
C ILE A 97 0.04 8.51 -2.15
N ALA A 98 -1.03 9.16 -1.68
CA ALA A 98 -1.01 9.91 -0.43
C ALA A 98 -0.68 9.03 0.79
N ASN A 99 -1.30 7.84 0.88
CA ASN A 99 -1.03 6.87 1.95
C ASN A 99 0.43 6.42 1.97
N SER A 100 1.00 6.11 0.81
CA SER A 100 2.38 5.62 0.72
C SER A 100 3.43 6.70 1.03
N ARG A 101 3.07 7.97 0.86
CA ARG A 101 3.96 9.12 1.12
C ARG A 101 4.03 9.51 2.60
N ASP A 102 2.99 9.26 3.35
CA ASP A 102 2.96 9.48 4.79
C ASP A 102 3.46 8.21 5.50
N LYS A 103 4.68 8.24 6.01
CA LYS A 103 5.32 7.09 6.67
C LYS A 103 4.53 6.56 7.86
N LEU A 104 3.97 7.46 8.69
CA LEU A 104 3.19 7.06 9.86
C LEU A 104 1.90 6.40 9.43
N ARG A 105 1.17 7.00 8.50
CA ARG A 105 -0.06 6.47 7.94
C ARG A 105 0.16 5.13 7.24
N ALA A 106 1.22 5.01 6.44
CA ALA A 106 1.62 3.76 5.80
C ALA A 106 1.84 2.65 6.84
N THR A 107 2.62 2.93 7.90
CA THR A 107 2.87 1.99 9.00
C THR A 107 1.59 1.58 9.72
N GLN A 108 0.66 2.53 9.98
CA GLN A 108 -0.64 2.24 10.58
C GLN A 108 -1.50 1.32 9.70
N ILE A 109 -1.53 1.56 8.39
CA ILE A 109 -2.27 0.72 7.42
C ILE A 109 -1.68 -0.69 7.39
N LEU A 110 -0.35 -0.82 7.25
CA LEU A 110 0.35 -2.10 7.25
C LEU A 110 0.07 -2.88 8.55
N SER A 111 0.16 -2.22 9.71
CA SER A 111 -0.12 -2.80 11.02
C SER A 111 -1.55 -3.31 11.14
N ARG A 112 -2.53 -2.51 10.72
CA ARG A 112 -3.96 -2.90 10.76
C ARG A 112 -4.21 -4.19 9.97
N HIS A 113 -3.51 -4.36 8.86
CA HIS A 113 -3.65 -5.52 7.98
C HIS A 113 -2.70 -6.67 8.31
N LYS A 114 -2.00 -6.58 9.46
CA LYS A 114 -1.07 -7.60 9.96
C LYS A 114 0.05 -7.93 8.96
N ILE A 115 0.49 -6.93 8.20
CA ILE A 115 1.68 -7.09 7.35
C ILE A 115 2.91 -7.15 8.27
N PRO A 116 3.79 -8.15 8.09
CA PRO A 116 5.03 -8.23 8.84
C PRO A 116 5.90 -6.98 8.61
N MET A 117 6.32 -6.34 9.69
CA MET A 117 7.22 -5.18 9.66
C MET A 117 8.04 -5.12 10.94
N PRO A 118 9.20 -4.45 10.97
CA PRO A 118 9.94 -4.25 12.19
C PRO A 118 9.06 -3.54 13.23
N ALA A 119 9.14 -3.97 14.50
CA ALA A 119 8.39 -3.33 15.58
C ALA A 119 8.64 -1.82 15.56
N THR A 120 7.57 -1.04 15.51
CA THR A 120 7.62 0.41 15.30
C THR A 120 6.68 1.11 16.28
N THR A 121 7.16 2.21 16.87
CA THR A 121 6.37 3.10 17.71
C THR A 121 6.52 4.55 17.26
N PHE A 122 5.52 5.35 17.61
CA PHE A 122 5.53 6.79 17.44
C PHE A 122 5.08 7.42 18.75
N VAL A 123 5.87 8.36 19.26
CA VAL A 123 5.56 9.11 20.49
C VAL A 123 5.91 10.58 20.31
N GLN A 124 5.11 11.44 20.93
CA GLN A 124 5.37 12.88 20.96
C GLN A 124 5.79 13.36 22.35
N ASP A 125 5.27 12.73 23.40
CA ASP A 125 5.65 13.08 24.76
C ASP A 125 7.06 12.54 25.05
N ARG A 126 7.90 13.42 25.60
CA ARG A 126 9.27 13.09 25.98
C ARG A 126 9.34 12.00 27.03
N ALA A 127 8.39 11.97 27.97
CA ALA A 127 8.32 10.95 29.00
C ALA A 127 8.09 9.53 28.44
N ASP A 128 7.49 9.43 27.24
CA ASP A 128 7.19 8.16 26.59
C ASP A 128 8.34 7.63 25.71
N VAL A 129 9.44 8.37 25.54
CA VAL A 129 10.54 8.00 24.62
C VAL A 129 11.23 6.71 25.07
N ILE A 130 11.67 6.63 26.34
CA ILE A 130 12.33 5.42 26.85
C ILE A 130 11.39 4.21 26.84
N PRO A 131 10.15 4.29 27.35
CA PRO A 131 9.18 3.20 27.24
C PRO A 131 8.92 2.76 25.79
N ALA A 132 8.93 3.69 24.83
CA ALA A 132 8.75 3.36 23.42
C ALA A 132 9.95 2.59 22.83
N ILE A 133 11.18 2.98 23.20
CA ILE A 133 12.40 2.26 22.82
C ILE A 133 12.37 0.82 23.37
N GLU A 134 12.01 0.64 24.64
CA GLU A 134 11.89 -0.68 25.26
C GLU A 134 10.81 -1.53 24.57
N ARG A 135 9.68 -0.93 24.21
CA ARG A 135 8.58 -1.63 23.53
C ARG A 135 8.94 -2.17 22.17
N VAL A 136 9.85 -1.56 21.43
CA VAL A 136 10.35 -2.09 20.15
C VAL A 136 11.48 -3.11 20.30
N GLY A 137 11.86 -3.42 21.55
CA GLY A 137 12.86 -4.43 21.87
C GLY A 137 14.21 -3.87 22.32
N GLY A 138 14.27 -2.58 22.70
CA GLY A 138 15.48 -1.92 23.17
C GLY A 138 16.44 -1.52 22.04
N ALA A 139 17.57 -0.95 22.45
CA ALA A 139 18.62 -0.57 21.48
C ALA A 139 19.42 -1.81 21.00
N PRO A 140 20.00 -1.77 19.78
CA PRO A 140 20.00 -0.65 18.85
C PRO A 140 18.64 -0.42 18.18
N VAL A 141 18.27 0.85 17.95
CA VAL A 141 17.03 1.23 17.25
C VAL A 141 17.32 2.14 16.06
N VAL A 142 16.41 2.12 15.09
CA VAL A 142 16.42 3.04 13.95
C VAL A 142 15.42 4.15 14.20
N ILE A 143 15.89 5.39 14.16
CA ILE A 143 15.08 6.60 14.26
C ILE A 143 14.84 7.11 12.85
N LYS A 144 13.57 7.27 12.45
CA LYS A 144 13.20 7.75 11.11
C LYS A 144 12.43 9.05 11.20
N LEU A 145 12.92 10.11 10.57
CA LEU A 145 12.14 11.32 10.36
C LEU A 145 10.91 11.01 9.49
N LEU A 146 9.75 11.55 9.86
CA LEU A 146 8.55 11.43 9.03
C LEU A 146 8.74 12.19 7.71
N GLU A 147 9.38 13.33 7.75
CA GLU A 147 9.75 14.12 6.58
C GLU A 147 11.18 13.78 6.15
N GLY A 148 11.35 13.22 4.97
CA GLY A 148 12.65 12.83 4.43
C GLY A 148 12.55 11.74 3.37
N THR A 149 13.50 11.73 2.43
CA THR A 149 13.56 10.78 1.32
C THR A 149 14.97 10.24 1.14
N GLN A 150 15.11 9.11 0.44
CA GLN A 150 16.41 8.52 0.04
C GLN A 150 17.36 8.22 1.22
N GLY A 151 16.80 7.84 2.38
CA GLY A 151 17.60 7.55 3.58
C GLY A 151 18.12 8.78 4.33
N ILE A 152 17.73 10.00 3.92
CA ILE A 152 17.93 11.21 4.72
C ILE A 152 16.97 11.16 5.90
N GLY A 153 17.51 11.39 7.12
CA GLY A 153 16.70 11.29 8.36
C GLY A 153 16.45 9.88 8.85
N VAL A 154 17.29 8.89 8.46
CA VAL A 154 17.30 7.54 9.04
C VAL A 154 18.61 7.40 9.83
N ILE A 155 18.48 7.25 11.16
CA ILE A 155 19.61 7.27 12.10
C ILE A 155 19.60 5.98 12.91
N LEU A 156 20.73 5.27 12.96
CA LEU A 156 20.92 4.13 13.86
C LEU A 156 21.44 4.63 15.21
N ALA A 157 20.70 4.36 16.26
CA ALA A 157 21.11 4.68 17.64
C ALA A 157 21.54 3.38 18.35
N PRO A 158 22.83 3.22 18.69
CA PRO A 158 23.36 1.98 19.23
C PRO A 158 22.97 1.72 20.70
N THR A 159 22.62 2.76 21.44
CA THR A 159 22.25 2.66 22.87
C THR A 159 21.00 3.47 23.15
N ILE A 160 20.31 3.16 24.24
CA ILE A 160 19.10 3.90 24.70
C ILE A 160 19.43 5.37 24.93
N LYS A 161 20.55 5.70 25.59
CA LYS A 161 20.96 7.07 25.86
C LYS A 161 21.20 7.88 24.59
N VAL A 162 21.82 7.27 23.58
CA VAL A 162 22.03 7.93 22.27
C VAL A 162 20.70 8.12 21.55
N ALA A 163 19.81 7.14 21.60
CA ALA A 163 18.48 7.24 21.01
C ALA A 163 17.64 8.35 21.64
N GLU A 164 17.62 8.41 22.97
CA GLU A 164 16.93 9.45 23.74
C GLU A 164 17.45 10.84 23.35
N ALA A 165 18.76 11.08 23.40
CA ALA A 165 19.35 12.36 23.06
C ALA A 165 19.04 12.81 21.62
N ILE A 166 19.05 11.88 20.64
CA ILE A 166 18.69 12.17 19.27
C ILE A 166 17.22 12.56 19.16
N ILE A 167 16.33 11.77 19.78
CA ILE A 167 14.87 12.01 19.70
C ILE A 167 14.51 13.34 20.37
N GLU A 168 15.06 13.63 21.55
CA GLU A 168 14.86 14.89 22.23
C GLU A 168 15.31 16.09 21.40
N THR A 169 16.49 15.98 20.76
CA THR A 169 17.00 17.02 19.86
C THR A 169 16.06 17.25 18.68
N LEU A 170 15.54 16.17 18.06
CA LEU A 170 14.62 16.27 16.93
C LEU A 170 13.26 16.83 17.36
N GLN A 171 12.74 16.41 18.52
CA GLN A 171 11.49 16.93 19.06
C GLN A 171 11.58 18.41 19.44
N SER A 172 12.73 18.87 19.97
CA SER A 172 12.95 20.30 20.27
C SER A 172 12.85 21.19 19.03
N THR A 173 13.16 20.65 17.86
CA THR A 173 12.99 21.30 16.55
C THR A 173 11.67 20.97 15.87
N ARG A 174 10.69 20.41 16.59
CA ARG A 174 9.35 20.02 16.13
C ARG A 174 9.38 18.96 15.02
N GLN A 175 10.42 18.15 14.97
CA GLN A 175 10.49 17.03 14.04
C GLN A 175 9.81 15.80 14.64
N ASN A 176 8.89 15.21 13.89
CA ASN A 176 8.23 13.98 14.23
C ASN A 176 9.06 12.77 13.79
N VAL A 177 9.22 11.77 14.67
CA VAL A 177 10.06 10.61 14.43
C VAL A 177 9.34 9.30 14.71
N LEU A 178 9.65 8.27 13.91
CA LEU A 178 9.33 6.88 14.22
C LEU A 178 10.54 6.23 14.88
N ILE A 179 10.28 5.44 15.91
CA ILE A 179 11.25 4.58 16.57
C ILE A 179 10.98 3.15 16.09
N GLN A 180 11.98 2.52 15.49
CA GLN A 180 11.83 1.21 14.87
C GLN A 180 12.95 0.27 15.33
N ARG A 181 12.60 -1.01 15.58
CA ARG A 181 13.57 -2.07 15.87
C ARG A 181 14.60 -2.16 14.75
N PHE A 182 15.86 -2.24 15.11
CA PHE A 182 16.92 -2.56 14.18
C PHE A 182 16.96 -4.05 13.91
N VAL A 183 16.76 -4.45 12.64
CA VAL A 183 16.82 -5.85 12.20
C VAL A 183 18.26 -6.18 11.89
N LYS A 184 18.94 -6.80 12.85
CA LYS A 184 20.41 -7.08 12.78
C LYS A 184 20.74 -8.02 11.64
N GLU A 185 19.87 -8.96 11.37
CA GLU A 185 20.01 -10.02 10.35
C GLU A 185 20.15 -9.45 8.94
N SER A 186 19.49 -8.33 8.71
CA SER A 186 19.51 -7.59 7.43
C SER A 186 20.44 -6.39 7.42
N LYS A 187 21.38 -6.27 8.36
CA LYS A 187 22.29 -5.10 8.40
C LYS A 187 22.91 -4.86 7.02
N GLY A 188 22.67 -3.66 6.47
CA GLY A 188 23.21 -3.24 5.17
C GLY A 188 22.59 -3.94 3.95
N ARG A 189 21.51 -4.71 4.11
CA ARG A 189 20.85 -5.41 3.01
C ARG A 189 19.35 -5.20 3.08
N ASP A 190 18.72 -5.06 1.93
CA ASP A 190 17.27 -5.13 1.77
C ASP A 190 16.89 -5.67 0.39
N ILE A 191 15.64 -6.09 0.27
CA ILE A 191 15.05 -6.55 -0.97
C ILE A 191 14.05 -5.48 -1.45
N ARG A 192 14.15 -5.10 -2.72
CA ARG A 192 13.13 -4.34 -3.41
C ARG A 192 12.38 -5.23 -4.38
N ALA A 193 11.12 -5.51 -4.08
CA ALA A 193 10.20 -6.17 -4.99
C ALA A 193 9.40 -5.12 -5.78
N LEU A 194 9.34 -5.28 -7.10
CA LEU A 194 8.49 -4.45 -7.94
C LEU A 194 7.19 -5.17 -8.25
N VAL A 195 6.10 -4.64 -7.69
CA VAL A 195 4.75 -5.16 -7.87
C VAL A 195 4.05 -4.44 -9.01
N VAL A 196 3.42 -5.21 -9.90
CA VAL A 196 2.53 -4.71 -10.96
C VAL A 196 1.24 -5.54 -10.92
N GLY A 197 0.12 -4.88 -10.61
CA GLY A 197 -1.17 -5.55 -10.42
C GLY A 197 -1.17 -6.47 -9.20
N ASP A 198 -1.17 -7.77 -9.46
CA ASP A 198 -1.28 -8.85 -8.49
C ASP A 198 -0.02 -9.74 -8.38
N ARG A 199 1.09 -9.34 -9.00
CA ARG A 199 2.32 -10.13 -9.03
C ARG A 199 3.58 -9.27 -8.85
N VAL A 200 4.65 -9.89 -8.41
CA VAL A 200 6.00 -9.33 -8.49
C VAL A 200 6.56 -9.58 -9.88
N VAL A 201 6.94 -8.52 -10.59
CA VAL A 201 7.51 -8.62 -11.96
C VAL A 201 9.03 -8.65 -11.96
N ALA A 202 9.66 -8.15 -10.91
CA ALA A 202 11.10 -8.17 -10.72
C ALA A 202 11.45 -7.95 -9.24
N ALA A 203 12.56 -8.51 -8.79
CA ALA A 203 13.11 -8.24 -7.47
C ALA A 203 14.63 -8.09 -7.51
N MET A 204 15.16 -7.22 -6.67
CA MET A 204 16.60 -7.03 -6.48
C MET A 204 16.94 -6.91 -5.01
N ARG A 205 18.10 -7.45 -4.64
CA ARG A 205 18.73 -7.18 -3.34
C ARG A 205 19.64 -5.99 -3.48
N ARG A 206 19.55 -5.05 -2.54
CA ARG A 206 20.48 -3.92 -2.41
C ARG A 206 21.43 -4.21 -1.27
N VAL A 207 22.71 -3.98 -1.48
CA VAL A 207 23.76 -4.24 -0.50
C VAL A 207 24.58 -2.98 -0.29
N ALA A 208 24.66 -2.51 0.95
CA ALA A 208 25.45 -1.35 1.33
C ALA A 208 26.95 -1.63 1.21
N GLN A 209 27.76 -0.60 1.06
CA GLN A 209 29.22 -0.71 1.09
C GLN A 209 29.76 -0.45 2.50
N GLY A 210 30.76 -1.24 2.91
CA GLY A 210 31.44 -1.09 4.20
C GLY A 210 30.49 -1.27 5.40
N ASP A 211 30.64 -0.39 6.39
CA ASP A 211 29.85 -0.41 7.62
C ASP A 211 28.50 0.32 7.57
N GLU A 212 28.13 0.83 6.39
CA GLU A 212 26.83 1.50 6.22
C GLU A 212 25.68 0.51 6.42
N PHE A 213 24.72 0.87 7.26
CA PHE A 213 23.55 0.01 7.52
C PHE A 213 22.40 0.25 6.54
N ARG A 214 22.43 1.34 5.77
CA ARG A 214 21.43 1.72 4.77
C ARG A 214 21.86 1.21 3.40
N SER A 215 21.07 0.36 2.78
CA SER A 215 21.36 -0.31 1.50
C SER A 215 21.06 0.53 0.24
N ASN A 216 20.82 1.84 0.40
CA ASN A 216 20.44 2.71 -0.72
C ASN A 216 21.53 2.82 -1.80
N VAL A 217 21.17 2.50 -3.05
CA VAL A 217 22.06 2.57 -4.23
C VAL A 217 22.68 3.95 -4.42
N HIS A 218 21.95 5.02 -4.13
CA HIS A 218 22.45 6.40 -4.20
C HIS A 218 23.59 6.71 -3.21
N ARG A 219 23.88 5.79 -2.29
CA ARG A 219 24.99 5.88 -1.34
C ARG A 219 26.15 4.93 -1.71
N GLY A 220 26.18 4.45 -2.95
CA GLY A 220 27.22 3.55 -3.44
C GLY A 220 26.94 2.07 -3.21
N GLY A 221 25.74 1.70 -2.75
CA GLY A 221 25.33 0.30 -2.62
C GLY A 221 25.30 -0.42 -3.97
N SER A 222 25.59 -1.72 -3.96
CA SER A 222 25.46 -2.60 -5.12
C SER A 222 24.03 -3.17 -5.20
N VAL A 223 23.67 -3.67 -6.38
CA VAL A 223 22.41 -4.35 -6.63
C VAL A 223 22.67 -5.71 -7.27
N GLU A 224 21.90 -6.70 -6.89
CA GLU A 224 21.90 -8.04 -7.50
C GLU A 224 20.46 -8.54 -7.70
N PRO A 225 20.19 -9.34 -8.75
CA PRO A 225 18.88 -9.95 -8.93
C PRO A 225 18.64 -10.95 -7.79
N VAL A 226 17.37 -11.11 -7.38
CA VAL A 226 16.97 -12.11 -6.38
C VAL A 226 15.67 -12.76 -6.82
N GLU A 227 15.59 -14.07 -6.67
CA GLU A 227 14.33 -14.81 -6.75
C GLU A 227 13.68 -14.82 -5.37
N LEU A 228 12.41 -14.47 -5.32
CA LEU A 228 11.65 -14.43 -4.08
C LEU A 228 10.95 -15.78 -3.86
N ASP A 229 10.85 -16.18 -2.61
CA ASP A 229 9.94 -17.25 -2.23
C ASP A 229 8.47 -16.73 -2.18
N GLU A 230 7.53 -17.65 -2.08
CA GLU A 230 6.08 -17.34 -2.06
C GLU A 230 5.68 -16.40 -0.92
N GLU A 231 6.39 -16.44 0.21
CA GLU A 231 6.08 -15.58 1.35
C GLU A 231 6.47 -14.13 1.07
N PHE A 232 7.68 -13.89 0.54
CA PHE A 232 8.11 -12.55 0.13
C PHE A 232 7.22 -11.98 -0.97
N GLU A 233 6.89 -12.77 -2.01
CA GLU A 233 5.99 -12.34 -3.07
C GLU A 233 4.61 -11.97 -2.53
N ARG A 234 4.00 -12.84 -1.74
CA ARG A 234 2.69 -12.62 -1.13
C ARG A 234 2.66 -11.36 -0.26
N VAL A 235 3.69 -11.15 0.57
CA VAL A 235 3.78 -9.99 1.44
C VAL A 235 3.96 -8.71 0.61
N ALA A 236 4.79 -8.73 -0.45
CA ALA A 236 4.99 -7.60 -1.34
C ALA A 236 3.70 -7.20 -2.05
N VAL A 237 3.04 -8.16 -2.71
CA VAL A 237 1.78 -7.93 -3.45
C VAL A 237 0.70 -7.41 -2.50
N ARG A 238 0.49 -8.08 -1.36
CA ARG A 238 -0.51 -7.67 -0.39
C ARG A 238 -0.25 -6.27 0.15
N SER A 239 1.01 -5.91 0.39
CA SER A 239 1.38 -4.56 0.87
C SER A 239 1.04 -3.47 -0.14
N ALA A 240 1.32 -3.69 -1.43
CA ALA A 240 0.95 -2.77 -2.49
C ALA A 240 -0.58 -2.61 -2.60
N GLN A 241 -1.31 -3.71 -2.58
CA GLN A 241 -2.78 -3.73 -2.74
C GLN A 241 -3.51 -3.00 -1.59
N ILE A 242 -3.14 -3.26 -0.33
CA ILE A 242 -3.78 -2.60 0.83
C ILE A 242 -3.47 -1.11 0.91
N MET A 243 -2.35 -0.68 0.32
CA MET A 243 -2.03 0.75 0.15
C MET A 243 -2.83 1.41 -0.96
N GLY A 244 -3.51 0.64 -1.82
CA GLY A 244 -4.22 1.15 -3.00
C GLY A 244 -3.30 1.41 -4.20
N LEU A 245 -2.22 0.66 -4.32
CA LEU A 245 -1.22 0.78 -5.39
C LEU A 245 -1.21 -0.47 -6.25
N ARG A 246 -1.19 -0.28 -7.57
CA ARG A 246 -1.05 -1.35 -8.57
C ARG A 246 0.34 -1.37 -9.20
N VAL A 247 1.09 -0.30 -9.07
CA VAL A 247 2.50 -0.23 -9.45
C VAL A 247 3.28 0.28 -8.25
N ALA A 248 4.04 -0.59 -7.60
CA ALA A 248 4.74 -0.23 -6.37
C ALA A 248 6.11 -0.89 -6.25
N GLY A 249 7.04 -0.20 -5.61
CA GLY A 249 8.27 -0.79 -5.10
C GLY A 249 8.10 -1.07 -3.61
N VAL A 250 8.17 -2.33 -3.21
CA VAL A 250 8.07 -2.75 -1.81
C VAL A 250 9.46 -3.08 -1.29
N ASP A 251 9.91 -2.34 -0.30
CA ASP A 251 11.21 -2.55 0.34
C ASP A 251 11.04 -3.41 1.59
N MET A 252 11.75 -4.52 1.66
CA MET A 252 11.63 -5.52 2.70
C MET A 252 13.01 -5.90 3.27
N LEU A 253 13.04 -6.14 4.58
CA LEU A 253 14.18 -6.77 5.26
C LEU A 253 14.00 -8.29 5.34
N GLU A 254 15.10 -9.01 5.27
CA GLU A 254 15.18 -10.45 5.51
C GLU A 254 15.33 -10.67 7.02
N GLY A 255 14.23 -10.84 7.73
CA GLY A 255 14.23 -11.13 9.16
C GLY A 255 14.29 -12.65 9.43
N ASN A 256 14.63 -13.04 10.67
CA ASN A 256 14.68 -14.47 11.07
C ASN A 256 13.34 -15.21 10.90
N ASN A 257 12.23 -14.48 10.92
CA ASN A 257 10.87 -15.01 10.80
C ASN A 257 10.21 -14.59 9.47
N GLY A 258 10.97 -14.44 8.40
CA GLY A 258 10.48 -14.06 7.08
C GLY A 258 10.59 -12.54 6.75
N PRO A 259 9.89 -12.08 5.71
CA PRO A 259 9.98 -10.71 5.23
C PRO A 259 9.41 -9.70 6.22
N GLN A 260 10.06 -8.55 6.33
CA GLN A 260 9.58 -7.41 7.12
C GLN A 260 9.54 -6.15 6.26
N VAL A 261 8.34 -5.67 5.96
CA VAL A 261 8.14 -4.50 5.09
C VAL A 261 8.61 -3.23 5.77
N MET A 262 9.47 -2.49 5.10
CA MET A 262 9.96 -1.18 5.55
C MET A 262 9.20 -0.03 4.93
N GLU A 263 8.88 -0.14 3.63
CA GLU A 263 8.35 0.97 2.84
C GLU A 263 7.63 0.45 1.59
N VAL A 264 6.56 1.14 1.17
CA VAL A 264 5.85 0.89 -0.09
C VAL A 264 5.89 2.16 -0.92
N ASN A 265 6.60 2.13 -2.03
CA ASN A 265 6.86 3.29 -2.88
C ASN A 265 5.91 3.33 -4.08
N SER A 266 5.09 4.38 -4.20
CA SER A 266 4.14 4.59 -5.31
C SER A 266 4.77 5.04 -6.65
N SER A 267 6.05 5.38 -6.66
CA SER A 267 6.75 5.81 -7.87
C SER A 267 8.18 5.25 -7.87
N PRO A 268 8.33 3.90 -7.93
CA PRO A 268 9.64 3.26 -7.85
C PRO A 268 10.56 3.66 -9.02
N GLY A 269 11.86 3.79 -8.75
CA GLY A 269 12.88 3.91 -9.79
C GLY A 269 13.06 2.59 -10.52
N LEU A 270 13.20 2.63 -11.86
CA LEU A 270 13.35 1.43 -12.69
C LEU A 270 14.81 1.11 -13.03
N GLU A 271 15.69 2.11 -12.99
CA GLU A 271 17.08 1.97 -13.46
C GLU A 271 17.83 0.83 -12.77
N GLY A 272 17.86 0.82 -11.45
CA GLY A 272 18.60 -0.20 -10.69
C GLY A 272 18.05 -1.59 -10.86
N ILE A 273 16.72 -1.75 -10.87
CA ILE A 273 16.09 -3.07 -10.97
C ILE A 273 16.17 -3.64 -12.40
N GLU A 274 15.97 -2.82 -13.44
CA GLU A 274 16.16 -3.26 -14.83
C GLU A 274 17.63 -3.56 -15.12
N ALA A 275 18.58 -2.76 -14.55
CA ALA A 275 20.00 -3.04 -14.69
C ALA A 275 20.42 -4.35 -14.01
N ALA A 276 19.88 -4.66 -12.83
CA ALA A 276 20.18 -5.87 -12.09
C ALA A 276 19.55 -7.13 -12.73
N THR A 277 18.27 -7.06 -13.07
CA THR A 277 17.49 -8.23 -13.50
C THR A 277 17.49 -8.47 -14.99
N LYS A 278 17.80 -7.45 -15.83
CA LYS A 278 17.67 -7.44 -17.28
C LYS A 278 16.23 -7.68 -17.79
N LEU A 279 15.23 -7.50 -16.92
CA LEU A 279 13.82 -7.66 -17.25
C LEU A 279 13.23 -6.33 -17.77
N ASP A 280 12.27 -6.41 -18.69
CA ASP A 280 11.49 -5.26 -19.20
C ASP A 280 10.38 -4.87 -18.21
N VAL A 281 10.79 -4.24 -17.11
CA VAL A 281 9.88 -3.83 -16.04
C VAL A 281 8.94 -2.71 -16.52
N ALA A 282 9.47 -1.77 -17.28
CA ALA A 282 8.64 -0.71 -17.86
C ALA A 282 7.57 -1.28 -18.79
N GLY A 283 7.92 -2.29 -19.60
CA GLY A 283 6.97 -2.99 -20.44
C GLY A 283 5.86 -3.66 -19.65
N ALA A 284 6.21 -4.39 -18.59
CA ALA A 284 5.22 -5.04 -17.73
C ALA A 284 4.20 -4.04 -17.13
N ILE A 285 4.65 -2.82 -16.78
CA ILE A 285 3.77 -1.74 -16.30
C ILE A 285 2.82 -1.28 -17.41
N ILE A 286 3.32 -1.09 -18.62
CA ILE A 286 2.50 -0.65 -19.78
C ILE A 286 1.49 -1.72 -20.17
N ASP A 287 1.90 -3.00 -20.24
CA ASP A 287 1.02 -4.12 -20.53
C ASP A 287 -0.11 -4.23 -19.50
N TYR A 288 0.20 -4.01 -18.22
CA TYR A 288 -0.81 -3.97 -17.17
C TYR A 288 -1.83 -2.84 -17.40
N ILE A 289 -1.35 -1.61 -17.73
CA ILE A 289 -2.24 -0.47 -18.00
C ILE A 289 -3.14 -0.75 -19.22
N ASP A 290 -2.59 -1.29 -20.31
CA ASP A 290 -3.34 -1.64 -21.51
C ASP A 290 -4.45 -2.65 -21.21
N ASN A 291 -4.14 -3.70 -20.46
CA ASN A 291 -5.12 -4.69 -20.02
C ASN A 291 -6.23 -4.07 -19.17
N GLN A 292 -5.89 -3.16 -18.25
CA GLN A 292 -6.87 -2.51 -17.37
C GLN A 292 -7.75 -1.50 -18.09
N VAL A 293 -7.25 -0.82 -19.11
CA VAL A 293 -8.06 0.06 -19.98
C VAL A 293 -9.04 -0.76 -20.81
N ALA A 294 -8.61 -1.93 -21.32
CA ALA A 294 -9.47 -2.83 -22.08
C ALA A 294 -10.52 -3.53 -21.21
N PHE A 295 -10.15 -3.96 -20.01
CA PHE A 295 -10.99 -4.67 -19.04
C PHE A 295 -10.76 -4.11 -17.62
N PRO A 296 -11.39 -2.98 -17.26
CA PRO A 296 -11.17 -2.37 -15.97
C PRO A 296 -11.59 -3.31 -14.83
N ASP A 297 -10.65 -3.59 -13.92
CA ASP A 297 -10.99 -4.15 -12.62
C ASP A 297 -11.93 -3.16 -11.92
N ILE A 298 -13.16 -3.57 -11.70
CA ILE A 298 -14.13 -2.74 -10.99
C ILE A 298 -13.67 -2.65 -9.54
N ASP A 299 -13.15 -1.50 -9.12
CA ASP A 299 -13.00 -1.23 -7.69
C ASP A 299 -14.38 -1.05 -7.09
N VAL A 300 -14.89 -2.17 -6.60
CA VAL A 300 -16.21 -2.30 -5.97
C VAL A 300 -16.41 -1.27 -4.86
N ARG A 301 -15.35 -0.79 -4.23
CA ARG A 301 -15.41 0.20 -3.13
C ARG A 301 -15.79 1.60 -3.59
N GLN A 302 -15.44 1.99 -4.80
CA GLN A 302 -15.72 3.33 -5.33
C GLN A 302 -17.02 3.42 -6.14
N ARG A 303 -17.49 2.32 -6.74
CA ARG A 303 -18.62 2.32 -7.69
C ARG A 303 -19.93 1.74 -7.17
N LEU A 304 -19.95 1.16 -5.98
CA LEU A 304 -21.19 0.60 -5.43
C LEU A 304 -21.97 1.61 -4.57
N THR A 305 -22.26 2.77 -5.14
CA THR A 305 -23.51 3.48 -4.80
C THR A 305 -24.58 3.03 -5.80
N VAL A 306 -24.80 1.73 -5.90
CA VAL A 306 -25.82 1.17 -6.78
C VAL A 306 -27.12 1.19 -6.01
N SER A 307 -28.05 2.01 -6.42
CA SER A 307 -29.39 2.21 -5.90
C SER A 307 -29.50 2.41 -4.36
N THR A 308 -30.43 3.23 -3.95
CA THR A 308 -30.70 3.55 -2.55
C THR A 308 -30.89 2.28 -1.73
N GLY A 309 -30.01 2.03 -0.75
CA GLY A 309 -30.14 0.90 0.18
C GLY A 309 -29.29 -0.35 -0.10
N TYR A 310 -28.67 -0.47 -1.27
CA TYR A 310 -27.75 -1.57 -1.58
C TYR A 310 -26.28 -1.13 -1.46
N GLY A 311 -25.39 -2.05 -1.10
CA GLY A 311 -23.97 -1.77 -1.00
C GLY A 311 -23.13 -2.98 -0.64
N VAL A 312 -21.83 -2.77 -0.46
CA VAL A 312 -20.89 -3.81 0.00
C VAL A 312 -20.57 -3.58 1.47
N ALA A 313 -20.68 -4.62 2.27
CA ALA A 313 -20.29 -4.62 3.67
C ALA A 313 -19.57 -5.91 4.05
N GLU A 314 -18.78 -5.85 5.10
CA GLU A 314 -18.14 -7.01 5.68
C GLU A 314 -18.94 -7.49 6.89
N ILE A 315 -19.33 -8.76 6.86
CA ILE A 315 -20.02 -9.48 7.96
C ILE A 315 -19.00 -10.43 8.59
N VAL A 316 -18.89 -10.40 9.91
CA VAL A 316 -18.06 -11.34 10.67
C VAL A 316 -18.97 -12.41 11.26
N VAL A 317 -18.67 -13.67 10.96
CA VAL A 317 -19.35 -14.84 11.56
C VAL A 317 -18.79 -15.01 12.98
N HIS A 318 -19.51 -14.49 13.98
CA HIS A 318 -19.11 -14.64 15.37
C HIS A 318 -19.30 -16.07 15.84
N GLY A 319 -18.42 -16.57 16.75
CA GLY A 319 -18.46 -17.95 17.23
C GLY A 319 -19.76 -18.40 17.94
N GLY A 320 -20.65 -17.46 18.27
CA GLY A 320 -22.00 -17.74 18.79
C GLY A 320 -23.13 -17.48 17.77
N SER A 321 -22.79 -17.30 16.51
CA SER A 321 -23.78 -17.11 15.43
C SER A 321 -24.37 -18.46 15.00
N ASP A 322 -25.65 -18.46 14.70
CA ASP A 322 -26.34 -19.60 14.08
C ASP A 322 -25.88 -19.96 12.66
N MET A 323 -25.00 -19.15 12.10
CA MET A 323 -24.32 -19.46 10.82
C MET A 323 -23.12 -20.41 10.99
N VAL A 324 -22.54 -20.52 12.18
CA VAL A 324 -21.38 -21.38 12.41
C VAL A 324 -21.75 -22.85 12.22
N GLY A 325 -20.96 -23.56 11.41
CA GLY A 325 -21.19 -24.97 11.05
C GLY A 325 -22.20 -25.20 9.94
N LYS A 326 -22.95 -24.19 9.50
CA LYS A 326 -23.86 -24.29 8.36
C LYS A 326 -23.11 -24.09 7.05
N LYS A 327 -23.64 -24.65 5.97
CA LYS A 327 -23.19 -24.33 4.63
C LYS A 327 -23.66 -22.92 4.24
N LEU A 328 -22.90 -22.25 3.39
CA LEU A 328 -23.22 -20.92 2.92
C LEU A 328 -24.65 -20.83 2.33
N GLY A 329 -25.08 -21.82 1.52
CA GLY A 329 -26.44 -21.89 0.98
C GLY A 329 -27.53 -22.16 2.02
N GLU A 330 -27.19 -22.53 3.26
CA GLU A 330 -28.10 -22.76 4.39
C GLU A 330 -28.02 -21.62 5.43
N SER A 331 -27.25 -20.56 5.14
CA SER A 331 -26.99 -19.45 6.06
C SER A 331 -28.12 -18.43 6.15
N GLY A 332 -29.07 -18.45 5.23
CA GLY A 332 -30.16 -17.48 5.12
C GLY A 332 -29.75 -16.12 4.52
N LEU A 333 -28.54 -16.02 3.97
CA LEU A 333 -28.04 -14.77 3.35
C LEU A 333 -28.73 -14.48 2.02
N ASP A 334 -28.91 -15.52 1.18
CA ASP A 334 -29.60 -15.38 -0.12
C ASP A 334 -31.07 -14.94 0.06
N GLU A 335 -31.76 -15.42 1.07
CA GLU A 335 -33.15 -15.03 1.41
C GLU A 335 -33.29 -13.56 1.81
N ARG A 336 -32.16 -12.93 2.20
CA ARG A 336 -32.07 -11.50 2.57
C ARG A 336 -31.51 -10.62 1.45
N ASP A 337 -31.43 -11.14 0.23
CA ASP A 337 -30.76 -10.46 -0.90
C ASP A 337 -29.30 -10.10 -0.61
N ILE A 338 -28.56 -11.00 0.05
CA ILE A 338 -27.14 -10.81 0.39
C ILE A 338 -26.30 -11.87 -0.32
N THR A 339 -25.48 -11.44 -1.25
CA THR A 339 -24.52 -12.30 -1.98
C THR A 339 -23.13 -12.19 -1.37
N VAL A 340 -22.48 -13.33 -1.08
CA VAL A 340 -21.11 -13.37 -0.58
C VAL A 340 -20.14 -13.34 -1.74
N LEU A 341 -19.35 -12.28 -1.84
CA LEU A 341 -18.33 -12.07 -2.88
C LEU A 341 -17.03 -12.79 -2.53
N THR A 342 -16.59 -12.68 -1.28
CA THR A 342 -15.41 -13.39 -0.79
C THR A 342 -15.58 -13.81 0.67
N LEU A 343 -14.95 -14.95 1.03
CA LEU A 343 -14.82 -15.43 2.41
C LEU A 343 -13.35 -15.37 2.80
N HIS A 344 -13.03 -14.72 3.92
CA HIS A 344 -11.70 -14.65 4.50
C HIS A 344 -11.68 -15.50 5.78
N ARG A 345 -10.81 -16.51 5.80
CA ARG A 345 -10.56 -17.39 6.94
C ARG A 345 -9.10 -17.29 7.34
N GLY A 346 -8.81 -16.57 8.41
CA GLY A 346 -7.44 -16.25 8.78
C GLY A 346 -6.70 -15.51 7.66
N THR A 347 -5.68 -16.12 7.07
CA THR A 347 -4.93 -15.59 5.92
C THR A 347 -5.45 -16.06 4.56
N GLN A 348 -6.33 -17.06 4.55
CA GLN A 348 -6.90 -17.61 3.33
C GLN A 348 -8.03 -16.73 2.80
N VAL A 349 -8.04 -16.48 1.49
CA VAL A 349 -9.12 -15.78 0.79
C VAL A 349 -9.76 -16.76 -0.18
N ILE A 350 -11.06 -16.99 -0.02
CA ILE A 350 -11.87 -17.84 -0.89
C ILE A 350 -12.80 -16.91 -1.70
N PRO A 351 -12.45 -16.61 -2.97
CA PRO A 351 -13.30 -15.81 -3.83
C PRO A 351 -14.52 -16.63 -4.28
N ASN A 352 -15.66 -15.97 -4.39
CA ASN A 352 -16.91 -16.59 -4.84
C ASN A 352 -17.18 -17.96 -4.16
N PRO A 353 -17.30 -18.00 -2.82
CA PRO A 353 -17.45 -19.24 -2.08
C PRO A 353 -18.73 -19.96 -2.54
N ARG A 354 -18.64 -21.28 -2.71
CA ARG A 354 -19.77 -22.08 -3.20
C ARG A 354 -20.78 -22.31 -2.07
N ASN A 355 -22.05 -22.54 -2.42
CA ASN A 355 -23.12 -22.82 -1.46
C ASN A 355 -22.84 -23.97 -0.47
N LYS A 356 -21.97 -24.92 -0.84
CA LYS A 356 -21.49 -26.02 0.02
C LYS A 356 -20.36 -25.65 0.99
N THR A 357 -19.81 -24.44 0.91
CA THR A 357 -18.75 -23.97 1.81
C THR A 357 -19.30 -23.84 3.22
N VAL A 358 -18.71 -24.54 4.18
CA VAL A 358 -19.10 -24.49 5.59
C VAL A 358 -18.52 -23.23 6.22
N LEU A 359 -19.35 -22.48 6.93
CA LEU A 359 -18.95 -21.27 7.66
C LEU A 359 -18.38 -21.62 9.03
N GLU A 360 -17.28 -20.99 9.39
CA GLU A 360 -16.61 -21.16 10.68
C GLU A 360 -16.65 -19.87 11.50
N GLY A 361 -16.46 -20.00 12.81
CA GLY A 361 -16.34 -18.82 13.66
C GLY A 361 -15.16 -17.95 13.25
N GLU A 362 -15.35 -16.63 13.29
CA GLU A 362 -14.39 -15.59 12.86
C GLU A 362 -14.15 -15.52 11.33
N ASP A 363 -14.91 -16.26 10.51
CA ASP A 363 -14.95 -16.02 9.06
C ASP A 363 -15.43 -14.59 8.77
N ARG A 364 -14.79 -13.93 7.81
CA ARG A 364 -15.15 -12.58 7.37
C ARG A 364 -15.68 -12.67 5.95
N LEU A 365 -16.95 -12.35 5.80
CA LEU A 365 -17.68 -12.39 4.55
C LEU A 365 -17.75 -10.98 3.95
N LEU A 366 -17.14 -10.76 2.78
CA LEU A 366 -17.41 -9.56 2.00
C LEU A 366 -18.69 -9.80 1.20
N CYS A 367 -19.73 -9.05 1.52
CA CYS A 367 -21.07 -9.26 0.99
C CYS A 367 -21.53 -8.04 0.17
N PHE A 368 -22.31 -8.30 -0.89
CA PHE A 368 -23.10 -7.31 -1.60
C PHE A 368 -24.59 -7.57 -1.34
N GLY A 369 -25.37 -6.54 -1.03
CA GLY A 369 -26.81 -6.69 -0.79
C GLY A 369 -27.42 -5.47 -0.09
N LYS A 370 -28.62 -5.65 0.48
CA LYS A 370 -29.32 -4.61 1.25
C LYS A 370 -28.55 -4.25 2.52
N LEU A 371 -28.09 -3.01 2.61
CA LEU A 371 -27.27 -2.53 3.75
C LEU A 371 -28.04 -2.60 5.09
N GLU A 372 -29.36 -2.43 5.08
CA GLU A 372 -30.19 -2.51 6.26
C GLU A 372 -30.21 -3.94 6.83
N GLU A 373 -30.38 -4.93 5.96
CA GLU A 373 -30.32 -6.35 6.33
C GLU A 373 -28.95 -6.73 6.88
N MET A 374 -27.87 -6.33 6.18
CA MET A 374 -26.51 -6.58 6.65
C MET A 374 -26.23 -5.89 7.99
N ARG A 375 -26.77 -4.69 8.22
CA ARG A 375 -26.61 -3.96 9.49
C ARG A 375 -27.26 -4.68 10.65
N SER A 376 -28.43 -5.33 10.44
CA SER A 376 -29.12 -6.10 11.46
C SER A 376 -28.31 -7.31 11.97
N MET A 377 -27.41 -7.84 11.14
CA MET A 377 -26.55 -8.97 11.44
C MET A 377 -25.28 -8.58 12.23
N ILE A 378 -24.98 -7.28 12.36
CA ILE A 378 -23.81 -6.80 13.09
C ILE A 378 -24.21 -6.56 14.55
N PRO A 379 -23.57 -7.22 15.54
CA PRO A 379 -23.86 -7.02 16.96
C PRO A 379 -23.73 -5.56 17.39
N ASP A 380 -24.64 -5.09 18.21
CA ASP A 380 -24.70 -3.71 18.68
C ASP A 380 -23.39 -3.28 19.36
N ARG A 381 -22.94 -2.04 19.18
CA ARG A 381 -21.67 -1.49 19.71
C ARG A 381 -21.52 -1.68 21.23
N LYS A 382 -22.62 -1.72 21.98
CA LYS A 382 -22.63 -2.00 23.41
C LYS A 382 -22.13 -3.41 23.76
N GLN A 383 -22.53 -4.42 22.98
CA GLN A 383 -22.09 -5.80 23.19
C GLN A 383 -20.60 -6.01 22.84
N ARG A 384 -20.06 -5.27 21.85
CA ARG A 384 -18.62 -5.30 21.52
C ARG A 384 -17.75 -4.77 22.65
N ARG A 385 -18.21 -3.76 23.37
CA ARG A 385 -17.48 -3.14 24.50
C ARG A 385 -17.43 -4.07 25.72
N VAL A 386 -18.53 -4.78 26.01
CA VAL A 386 -18.61 -5.77 27.10
C VAL A 386 -17.73 -6.98 26.81
N LYS A 387 -17.77 -7.57 25.59
CA LYS A 387 -16.90 -8.68 25.19
C LYS A 387 -15.40 -8.32 25.24
N ARG A 388 -15.03 -7.09 24.90
CA ARG A 388 -13.63 -6.61 24.94
C ARG A 388 -13.14 -6.41 26.38
N LEU A 389 -14.02 -6.03 27.30
CA LEU A 389 -13.72 -5.91 28.73
C LEU A 389 -13.60 -7.30 29.38
N LEU A 390 -14.46 -8.25 29.02
CA LEU A 390 -14.40 -9.64 29.52
C LEU A 390 -13.15 -10.37 29.04
N LYS A 391 -12.70 -10.17 27.79
CA LYS A 391 -11.42 -10.73 27.30
C LYS A 391 -10.18 -10.15 27.98
N LYS A 392 -10.26 -8.92 28.50
CA LYS A 392 -9.16 -8.28 29.25
C LYS A 392 -9.01 -8.79 30.68
N ASN A 393 -10.07 -9.38 31.25
CA ASN A 393 -10.12 -9.85 32.64
C ASN A 393 -10.01 -11.37 32.79
N LEU A 394 -9.71 -12.11 31.72
CA LEU A 394 -9.39 -13.51 31.82
C LEU A 394 -7.92 -13.66 32.25
N PRO A 395 -7.63 -14.44 33.32
CA PRO A 395 -6.25 -14.73 33.70
C PRO A 395 -5.53 -15.46 32.55
N PRO A 396 -4.20 -15.29 32.44
CA PRO A 396 -3.44 -16.00 31.40
C PRO A 396 -3.66 -17.51 31.58
N ALA A 397 -4.02 -18.19 30.48
CA ALA A 397 -4.09 -19.62 30.45
C ALA A 397 -2.70 -20.17 30.84
N ASN A 398 -2.65 -20.91 31.90
CA ASN A 398 -1.44 -21.54 32.43
C ASN A 398 -0.76 -22.38 31.36
N ALA A 399 0.58 -22.27 31.38
CA ALA A 399 1.65 -22.88 30.64
C ALA A 399 1.41 -24.29 30.07
#